data_529cd2f308db7fb74ce55fc762aa68ec
#
_entry.id   529cd2f308db7fb74ce55fc762aa68ec
#
_cell.length_a   1.000
_cell.length_b   1.000
_cell.length_c   1.000
_cell.angle_alpha   90.00
_cell.angle_beta   90.00
_cell.angle_gamma   90.00
#
_symmetry.space_group_name_H-M   'P 1'
#
loop_
_entity.id
_entity.type
_entity.pdbx_description
1 polymer ?
#
loop_
_entity_poly.entity_id
_entity_poly.type
_entity_poly.pdbx_seq_one_letter_code
_entity_poly.pdbx_strand_id
1 'polypeptide(L)'
;MNQIFTYIKKNILIIAIVFSLGAFTGYKILESIGMAALIANIPIPEGSIADKDAFIKNLPDGKALEPKELVSVDKKAKNIILLIADGMSISQVSSYRLIKGGPNERLEVDKFPISGIVLTHSEDAVITDSASSATAYSTGFKTKNGALGLDKDLNNLENLTEKIHKYGYVSSLISTSEITHATPAAFASHVDLRWKTDEISKQMMDSDVMTILGGGRHFFLPEDMGGKRDDDFNLYEQVESTQTLLTHKDQLSD
;
A
#
# COMPACT_ATOMS: atom_id res chain seq x y z
N MET A 1 16.55 0.51 36.45
CA MET A 1 16.25 1.80 35.78
C MET A 1 17.49 2.68 35.58
N ASN A 2 18.35 2.86 36.60
CA ASN A 2 19.54 3.72 36.46
C ASN A 2 20.62 3.25 35.47
N GLN A 3 20.82 1.94 35.29
CA GLN A 3 21.84 1.45 34.35
C GLN A 3 21.47 1.68 32.88
N ILE A 4 20.19 1.56 32.55
CA ILE A 4 19.68 1.81 31.18
C ILE A 4 19.78 3.31 30.83
N PHE A 5 19.45 4.19 31.78
CA PHE A 5 19.58 5.63 31.58
C PHE A 5 21.03 6.07 31.40
N THR A 6 21.96 5.46 32.12
CA THR A 6 23.41 5.77 32.02
C THR A 6 23.95 5.27 30.67
N TYR A 7 23.50 4.10 30.21
CA TYR A 7 23.86 3.55 28.90
C TYR A 7 23.34 4.40 27.73
N ILE A 8 22.09 4.84 27.81
CA ILE A 8 21.47 5.73 26.82
C ILE A 8 22.17 7.08 26.78
N LYS A 9 22.47 7.72 27.94
CA LYS A 9 23.20 8.98 27.99
C LYS A 9 24.61 8.90 27.38
N LYS A 10 25.31 7.78 27.58
CA LYS A 10 26.65 7.56 27.04
C LYS A 10 26.67 7.36 25.52
N ASN A 11 25.57 6.84 24.96
CA ASN A 11 25.45 6.54 23.53
C ASN A 11 24.68 7.59 22.73
N ILE A 12 23.96 8.51 23.39
CA ILE A 12 23.27 9.63 22.71
C ILE A 12 24.26 10.52 21.96
N LEU A 13 25.47 10.73 22.50
CA LEU A 13 26.51 11.53 21.83
C LEU A 13 26.98 10.83 20.54
N ILE A 14 27.14 9.51 20.58
CA ILE A 14 27.53 8.68 19.43
C ILE A 14 26.43 8.70 18.37
N ILE A 15 25.17 8.57 18.78
CA ILE A 15 24.00 8.64 17.88
C ILE A 15 23.89 10.03 17.23
N ALA A 16 24.12 11.11 18.00
CA ALA A 16 24.09 12.47 17.46
C ALA A 16 25.23 12.74 16.45
N ILE A 17 26.41 12.18 16.68
CA ILE A 17 27.53 12.25 15.73
C ILE A 17 27.24 11.45 14.46
N VAL A 18 26.61 10.29 14.58
CA VAL A 18 26.21 9.45 13.43
C VAL A 18 25.17 10.15 12.56
N PHE A 19 24.19 10.83 13.16
CA PHE A 19 23.20 11.62 12.42
C PHE A 19 23.81 12.85 11.73
N SER A 20 24.90 13.43 12.28
CA SER A 20 25.56 14.60 11.69
C SER A 20 26.53 14.27 10.55
N LEU A 21 26.95 13.01 10.41
CA LEU A 21 27.91 12.55 9.39
C LEU A 21 27.28 11.85 8.18
N GLY A 22 25.94 11.81 8.11
CA GLY A 22 25.18 11.27 6.97
C GLY A 22 24.87 9.77 7.06
N ALA A 23 23.74 9.38 6.46
CA ALA A 23 23.12 8.07 6.58
C ALA A 23 24.01 6.88 6.12
N PHE A 24 24.98 7.11 5.28
CA PHE A 24 25.83 6.06 4.72
C PHE A 24 26.94 5.57 5.67
N THR A 25 27.53 6.48 6.44
CA THR A 25 28.52 6.14 7.46
C THR A 25 27.86 5.55 8.71
N GLY A 26 26.65 5.99 9.02
CA GLY A 26 25.85 5.46 10.13
C GLY A 26 25.47 4.00 9.98
N TYR A 27 25.15 3.56 8.76
CA TYR A 27 24.82 2.17 8.47
C TYR A 27 26.00 1.23 8.78
N LYS A 28 27.20 1.55 8.32
CA LYS A 28 28.41 0.73 8.57
C LYS A 28 28.85 0.68 10.04
N ILE A 29 28.62 1.77 10.77
CA ILE A 29 28.91 1.81 12.21
C ILE A 29 27.89 0.99 13.00
N LEU A 30 26.62 1.04 12.63
CA LEU A 30 25.55 0.19 13.21
C LEU A 30 25.78 -1.30 12.94
N GLU A 31 26.27 -1.64 11.76
CA GLU A 31 26.64 -3.01 11.39
C GLU A 31 27.86 -3.50 12.21
N SER A 32 28.86 -2.63 12.45
CA SER A 32 30.06 -2.96 13.23
C SER A 32 29.84 -3.01 14.76
N ILE A 33 28.84 -2.29 15.28
CA ILE A 33 28.50 -2.28 16.73
C ILE A 33 27.58 -3.49 17.09
N GLY A 34 27.19 -4.29 16.10
CA GLY A 34 26.44 -5.51 16.33
C GLY A 34 25.00 -5.27 16.76
N MET A 35 24.19 -4.57 15.92
CA MET A 35 22.74 -4.49 16.13
C MET A 35 22.11 -5.87 16.29
N ALA A 36 22.71 -6.91 15.70
CA ALA A 36 22.34 -8.30 15.93
C ALA A 36 22.45 -8.70 17.41
N ALA A 37 23.48 -8.23 18.12
CA ALA A 37 23.64 -8.49 19.55
C ALA A 37 22.66 -7.68 20.42
N LEU A 38 22.26 -6.47 19.97
CA LEU A 38 21.25 -5.67 20.66
C LEU A 38 19.86 -6.29 20.53
N ILE A 39 19.51 -6.80 19.34
CA ILE A 39 18.23 -7.48 19.07
C ILE A 39 18.17 -8.84 19.77
N ALA A 40 19.30 -9.57 19.83
CA ALA A 40 19.38 -10.85 20.49
C ALA A 40 19.22 -10.78 22.03
N ASN A 41 19.43 -9.59 22.62
CA ASN A 41 19.28 -9.35 24.06
C ASN A 41 17.99 -8.60 24.44
N ILE A 42 17.06 -8.38 23.51
CA ILE A 42 15.72 -7.91 23.87
C ILE A 42 15.02 -9.06 24.61
N PRO A 43 14.66 -8.89 25.89
CA PRO A 43 13.93 -9.94 26.60
C PRO A 43 12.59 -10.17 25.90
N ILE A 44 12.42 -11.37 25.37
CA ILE A 44 11.15 -11.80 24.80
C ILE A 44 10.17 -11.94 25.98
N PRO A 45 8.99 -11.29 25.95
CA PRO A 45 8.04 -11.40 27.05
C PRO A 45 7.66 -12.87 27.31
N GLU A 46 7.55 -13.24 28.59
CA GLU A 46 7.00 -14.55 28.97
C GLU A 46 5.64 -14.75 28.30
N GLY A 47 5.44 -15.88 27.62
CA GLY A 47 4.23 -16.17 26.85
C GLY A 47 4.28 -15.75 25.39
N SER A 48 5.37 -15.14 24.91
CA SER A 48 5.61 -14.98 23.49
C SER A 48 6.06 -16.34 22.89
N ILE A 49 6.11 -16.42 21.55
CA ILE A 49 6.42 -17.61 20.71
C ILE A 49 7.73 -18.35 21.08
N ALA A 50 8.41 -17.91 22.14
CA ALA A 50 9.64 -18.50 22.64
C ALA A 50 9.46 -19.82 23.41
N ASP A 51 8.25 -20.29 23.66
CA ASP A 51 8.05 -21.67 24.07
C ASP A 51 8.22 -22.58 22.85
N LYS A 52 9.46 -22.96 22.63
CA LYS A 52 9.90 -23.79 21.51
C LYS A 52 9.16 -25.16 21.53
N ASP A 53 8.82 -25.65 22.69
CA ASP A 53 8.13 -26.92 22.86
C ASP A 53 6.64 -26.79 22.54
N ALA A 54 6.00 -25.67 22.88
CA ALA A 54 4.64 -25.37 22.48
C ALA A 54 4.55 -25.13 20.98
N PHE A 55 5.54 -24.46 20.37
CA PHE A 55 5.62 -24.28 18.93
C PHE A 55 5.72 -25.61 18.17
N ILE A 56 6.63 -26.51 18.61
CA ILE A 56 6.83 -27.80 17.96
C ILE A 56 5.60 -28.70 18.14
N LYS A 57 4.98 -28.69 19.33
CA LYS A 57 3.79 -29.49 19.65
C LYS A 57 2.55 -29.11 18.82
N ASN A 58 2.48 -27.88 18.35
CA ASN A 58 1.38 -27.37 17.56
C ASN A 58 1.68 -27.32 16.04
N LEU A 59 2.82 -27.85 15.62
CA LEU A 59 3.05 -28.02 14.17
C LEU A 59 2.06 -29.07 13.65
N PRO A 60 1.38 -28.81 12.53
CA PRO A 60 0.53 -29.81 11.91
C PRO A 60 1.36 -31.05 11.56
N ASP A 61 0.79 -32.24 11.69
CA ASP A 61 1.39 -33.55 11.42
C ASP A 61 1.86 -33.75 9.96
N GLY A 62 2.52 -32.77 9.38
CA GLY A 62 3.15 -32.84 8.06
C GLY A 62 2.25 -33.34 6.91
N LYS A 63 0.94 -33.44 7.12
CA LYS A 63 0.01 -33.74 6.05
C LYS A 63 0.01 -32.58 5.08
N ALA A 64 0.54 -32.82 3.89
CA ALA A 64 0.33 -31.91 2.76
C ALA A 64 -1.18 -31.61 2.67
N LEU A 65 -1.50 -30.33 2.57
CA LEU A 65 -2.87 -29.95 2.27
C LEU A 65 -3.25 -30.62 0.93
N GLU A 66 -4.34 -31.38 0.92
CA GLU A 66 -4.88 -31.88 -0.32
C GLU A 66 -5.00 -30.73 -1.31
N PRO A 67 -4.50 -30.88 -2.55
CA PRO A 67 -4.64 -29.84 -3.55
C PRO A 67 -6.13 -29.52 -3.69
N LYS A 68 -6.50 -28.27 -3.46
CA LYS A 68 -7.85 -27.82 -3.78
C LYS A 68 -8.03 -28.05 -5.27
N GLU A 69 -9.06 -28.80 -5.67
CA GLU A 69 -9.41 -28.89 -7.08
C GLU A 69 -9.51 -27.48 -7.65
N LEU A 70 -8.68 -27.18 -8.63
CA LEU A 70 -8.78 -25.93 -9.39
C LEU A 70 -10.16 -25.96 -10.04
N VAL A 71 -11.04 -25.10 -9.57
CA VAL A 71 -12.35 -24.94 -10.17
C VAL A 71 -12.12 -24.54 -11.62
N SER A 72 -12.44 -25.42 -12.55
CA SER A 72 -12.46 -25.08 -13.96
C SER A 72 -13.45 -23.93 -14.15
N VAL A 73 -12.94 -22.75 -14.49
CA VAL A 73 -13.78 -21.57 -14.70
C VAL A 73 -14.11 -21.49 -16.18
N ASP A 74 -15.07 -22.28 -16.63
CA ASP A 74 -15.61 -22.20 -18.00
C ASP A 74 -16.41 -20.92 -18.26
N LYS A 75 -16.61 -20.10 -17.25
CA LYS A 75 -17.38 -18.84 -17.34
C LYS A 75 -16.47 -17.63 -17.23
N LYS A 76 -16.63 -16.71 -18.17
CA LYS A 76 -15.99 -15.38 -18.07
C LYS A 76 -16.49 -14.65 -16.82
N ALA A 77 -15.58 -14.06 -16.06
CA ALA A 77 -15.93 -13.21 -14.92
C ALA A 77 -16.74 -12.00 -15.43
N LYS A 78 -17.90 -11.75 -14.80
CA LYS A 78 -18.71 -10.56 -15.09
C LYS A 78 -18.21 -9.35 -14.30
N ASN A 79 -17.77 -9.57 -13.06
CA ASN A 79 -17.28 -8.54 -12.15
C ASN A 79 -15.92 -8.96 -11.63
N ILE A 80 -15.03 -7.99 -11.47
CA ILE A 80 -13.66 -8.18 -10.93
C ILE A 80 -13.49 -7.23 -9.77
N ILE A 81 -13.04 -7.74 -8.63
CA ILE A 81 -12.68 -6.94 -7.47
C ILE A 81 -11.18 -7.12 -7.25
N LEU A 82 -10.43 -6.03 -7.37
CA LEU A 82 -8.99 -5.98 -7.10
C LEU A 82 -8.77 -5.36 -5.72
N LEU A 83 -8.22 -6.15 -4.79
CA LEU A 83 -7.86 -5.70 -3.45
C LEU A 83 -6.36 -5.50 -3.37
N ILE A 84 -5.92 -4.26 -3.16
CA ILE A 84 -4.52 -3.90 -3.02
C ILE A 84 -4.27 -3.47 -1.58
N ALA A 85 -3.48 -4.24 -0.85
CA ALA A 85 -3.07 -3.90 0.52
C ALA A 85 -1.71 -3.20 0.46
N ASP A 86 -1.72 -1.88 0.56
CA ASP A 86 -0.52 -1.04 0.47
C ASP A 86 0.44 -1.36 1.62
N GLY A 87 1.71 -1.59 1.26
CA GLY A 87 2.78 -1.92 2.19
C GLY A 87 2.67 -3.29 2.87
N MET A 88 1.68 -4.12 2.53
CA MET A 88 1.52 -5.44 3.10
C MET A 88 2.52 -6.43 2.49
N SER A 89 3.47 -6.89 3.29
CA SER A 89 4.42 -7.95 2.93
C SER A 89 4.04 -9.30 3.55
N ILE A 90 4.77 -10.34 3.18
CA ILE A 90 4.65 -11.67 3.81
C ILE A 90 4.85 -11.58 5.32
N SER A 91 5.70 -10.67 5.80
CA SER A 91 5.96 -10.46 7.23
C SER A 91 4.72 -9.97 7.96
N GLN A 92 3.96 -9.02 7.40
CA GLN A 92 2.72 -8.53 8.00
C GLN A 92 1.65 -9.63 8.03
N VAL A 93 1.50 -10.39 6.95
CA VAL A 93 0.57 -11.53 6.90
C VAL A 93 0.93 -12.57 7.96
N SER A 94 2.22 -12.91 8.09
CA SER A 94 2.70 -13.88 9.10
C SER A 94 2.51 -13.37 10.52
N SER A 95 2.80 -12.09 10.77
CA SER A 95 2.60 -11.46 12.10
C SER A 95 1.12 -11.45 12.48
N TYR A 96 0.24 -11.09 11.55
CA TYR A 96 -1.21 -11.11 11.79
C TYR A 96 -1.72 -12.52 12.08
N ARG A 97 -1.23 -13.54 11.36
CA ARG A 97 -1.54 -14.94 11.61
C ARG A 97 -1.22 -15.34 13.05
N LEU A 98 0.00 -15.01 13.50
CA LEU A 98 0.45 -15.32 14.86
C LEU A 98 -0.41 -14.66 15.93
N ILE A 99 -0.77 -13.38 15.73
CA ILE A 99 -1.61 -12.62 16.67
C ILE A 99 -3.04 -13.16 16.69
N LYS A 100 -3.60 -13.52 15.54
CA LYS A 100 -4.99 -13.97 15.43
C LYS A 100 -5.23 -15.34 16.06
N GLY A 101 -4.35 -16.31 15.87
CA GLY A 101 -4.59 -17.67 16.35
C GLY A 101 -3.35 -18.57 16.35
N GLY A 102 -2.16 -17.99 16.23
CA GLY A 102 -0.90 -18.74 16.23
C GLY A 102 -0.44 -19.21 14.85
N PRO A 103 0.64 -19.98 14.77
CA PRO A 103 1.30 -20.31 13.50
C PRO A 103 0.42 -21.13 12.53
N ASN A 104 -0.57 -21.83 13.05
CA ASN A 104 -1.48 -22.69 12.27
C ASN A 104 -2.80 -21.98 11.89
N GLU A 105 -2.98 -20.72 12.30
CA GLU A 105 -4.20 -19.97 11.98
C GLU A 105 -4.37 -19.81 10.47
N ARG A 106 -5.58 -20.14 9.97
CA ARG A 106 -5.94 -19.96 8.56
C ARG A 106 -6.59 -18.60 8.36
N LEU A 107 -5.92 -17.75 7.61
CA LEU A 107 -6.43 -16.45 7.19
C LEU A 107 -7.32 -16.59 5.94
N GLU A 108 -8.15 -15.62 5.68
CA GLU A 108 -9.00 -15.62 4.47
C GLU A 108 -8.17 -15.66 3.18
N VAL A 109 -7.00 -15.00 3.17
CA VAL A 109 -6.07 -15.02 2.02
C VAL A 109 -5.54 -16.41 1.70
N ASP A 110 -5.47 -17.31 2.69
CA ASP A 110 -5.02 -18.70 2.49
C ASP A 110 -6.08 -19.55 1.79
N LYS A 111 -7.30 -19.05 1.66
CA LYS A 111 -8.42 -19.75 1.02
C LYS A 111 -8.50 -19.49 -0.48
N PHE A 112 -7.72 -18.53 -1.00
CA PHE A 112 -7.67 -18.29 -2.43
C PHE A 112 -7.10 -19.50 -3.18
N PRO A 113 -7.72 -19.92 -4.27
CA PRO A 113 -7.33 -21.13 -4.99
C PRO A 113 -6.01 -20.97 -5.76
N ILE A 114 -5.62 -19.74 -6.06
CA ILE A 114 -4.42 -19.43 -6.82
C ILE A 114 -3.61 -18.38 -6.06
N SER A 115 -2.31 -18.57 -5.98
CA SER A 115 -1.35 -17.61 -5.44
C SER A 115 -0.16 -17.45 -6.39
N GLY A 116 0.51 -16.30 -6.31
CA GLY A 116 1.67 -16.01 -7.13
C GLY A 116 2.65 -15.09 -6.40
N ILE A 117 3.79 -14.85 -7.04
CA ILE A 117 4.85 -13.97 -6.54
C ILE A 117 5.06 -12.86 -7.57
N VAL A 118 5.23 -11.65 -7.11
CA VAL A 118 5.49 -10.46 -7.92
C VAL A 118 6.87 -9.90 -7.60
N LEU A 119 7.61 -9.49 -8.64
CA LEU A 119 8.86 -8.75 -8.52
C LEU A 119 8.53 -7.26 -8.37
N THR A 120 8.77 -6.72 -7.18
CA THR A 120 8.25 -5.41 -6.75
C THR A 120 9.17 -4.22 -7.04
N HIS A 121 10.40 -4.43 -7.53
CA HIS A 121 11.31 -3.31 -7.83
C HIS A 121 10.71 -2.34 -8.86
N SER A 122 11.00 -1.04 -8.71
CA SER A 122 10.66 -0.02 -9.70
C SER A 122 11.66 0.00 -10.87
N GLU A 123 11.47 0.87 -11.85
CA GLU A 123 12.40 1.02 -12.97
C GLU A 123 13.76 1.60 -12.54
N ASP A 124 13.75 2.48 -11.53
CA ASP A 124 14.92 3.22 -11.06
C ASP A 124 15.49 2.76 -9.72
N ALA A 125 14.78 1.86 -8.99
CA ALA A 125 15.20 1.46 -7.65
C ALA A 125 14.84 0.02 -7.31
N VAL A 126 15.68 -0.62 -6.48
CA VAL A 126 15.41 -1.96 -5.93
C VAL A 126 14.18 -1.97 -5.01
N ILE A 127 13.97 -0.87 -4.30
CA ILE A 127 12.80 -0.70 -3.42
C ILE A 127 11.82 0.23 -4.12
N THR A 128 10.64 -0.32 -4.41
CA THR A 128 9.52 0.43 -4.99
C THR A 128 8.83 1.30 -3.96
N ASP A 129 8.17 2.37 -4.43
CA ASP A 129 7.13 3.05 -3.66
C ASP A 129 5.74 2.63 -4.13
N SER A 130 4.68 3.16 -3.49
CA SER A 130 3.30 2.86 -3.87
C SER A 130 2.94 3.36 -5.27
N ALA A 131 3.56 4.45 -5.75
CA ALA A 131 3.25 5.04 -7.04
C ALA A 131 3.70 4.14 -8.19
N SER A 132 4.96 3.74 -8.20
CA SER A 132 5.50 2.85 -9.23
C SER A 132 4.89 1.45 -9.16
N SER A 133 4.60 0.94 -7.95
CA SER A 133 3.90 -0.35 -7.79
C SER A 133 2.49 -0.31 -8.34
N ALA A 134 1.72 0.73 -7.99
CA ALA A 134 0.34 0.86 -8.46
C ALA A 134 0.28 1.10 -9.97
N THR A 135 1.23 1.86 -10.52
CA THR A 135 1.36 2.00 -11.97
C THR A 135 1.62 0.65 -12.64
N ALA A 136 2.47 -0.20 -12.05
CA ALA A 136 2.70 -1.54 -12.60
C ALA A 136 1.43 -2.41 -12.54
N TYR A 137 0.59 -2.30 -11.49
CA TYR A 137 -0.68 -3.00 -11.42
C TYR A 137 -1.72 -2.46 -12.41
N SER A 138 -1.77 -1.15 -12.59
CA SER A 138 -2.78 -0.50 -13.44
C SER A 138 -2.46 -0.56 -14.92
N THR A 139 -1.17 -0.58 -15.29
CA THR A 139 -0.75 -0.49 -16.70
C THR A 139 -0.04 -1.74 -17.22
N GLY A 140 0.54 -2.55 -16.33
CA GLY A 140 1.40 -3.67 -16.69
C GLY A 140 2.86 -3.29 -16.94
N PHE A 141 3.24 -2.03 -16.76
CA PHE A 141 4.60 -1.53 -17.00
C PHE A 141 5.22 -0.96 -15.71
N LYS A 142 6.51 -1.15 -15.56
CA LYS A 142 7.29 -0.50 -14.50
C LYS A 142 7.57 0.95 -14.85
N THR A 143 7.61 1.78 -13.80
CA THR A 143 7.96 3.20 -13.89
C THR A 143 8.89 3.59 -12.75
N LYS A 144 9.33 4.83 -12.73
CA LYS A 144 10.15 5.42 -11.67
C LYS A 144 9.34 5.61 -10.39
N ASN A 145 10.00 5.56 -9.24
CA ASN A 145 9.38 5.90 -7.97
C ASN A 145 8.78 7.32 -8.04
N GLY A 146 7.58 7.45 -7.51
CA GLY A 146 6.81 8.71 -7.50
C GLY A 146 5.92 8.93 -8.72
N ALA A 147 6.18 8.30 -9.87
CA ALA A 147 5.39 8.49 -11.07
C ALA A 147 4.11 7.63 -11.09
N LEU A 148 3.04 8.17 -11.65
CA LEU A 148 1.73 7.55 -11.75
C LEU A 148 1.28 7.49 -13.22
N GLY A 149 0.90 6.31 -13.70
CA GLY A 149 0.35 6.11 -15.03
C GLY A 149 1.29 6.47 -16.19
N LEU A 150 2.59 6.60 -15.93
CA LEU A 150 3.59 6.99 -16.91
C LEU A 150 4.63 5.89 -17.12
N ASP A 151 5.24 5.86 -18.29
CA ASP A 151 6.40 5.02 -18.56
C ASP A 151 7.71 5.62 -17.98
N LYS A 152 8.84 4.94 -18.19
CA LYS A 152 10.16 5.42 -17.75
C LYS A 152 10.60 6.75 -18.37
N ASP A 153 10.03 7.11 -19.51
CA ASP A 153 10.33 8.33 -20.26
C ASP A 153 9.24 9.43 -20.04
N LEU A 154 8.33 9.19 -19.09
CA LEU A 154 7.21 10.04 -18.68
C LEU A 154 6.12 10.23 -19.76
N ASN A 155 5.95 9.26 -20.65
CA ASN A 155 4.80 9.23 -21.54
C ASN A 155 3.62 8.53 -20.85
N ASN A 156 2.40 8.97 -21.15
CA ASN A 156 1.18 8.36 -20.61
C ASN A 156 1.05 6.89 -21.03
N LEU A 157 0.76 6.03 -20.06
CA LEU A 157 0.42 4.64 -20.27
C LEU A 157 -1.08 4.45 -20.09
N GLU A 158 -1.74 3.77 -21.01
CA GLU A 158 -3.14 3.41 -20.83
C GLU A 158 -3.29 2.54 -19.59
N ASN A 159 -4.05 3.00 -18.61
CA ASN A 159 -4.31 2.25 -17.40
C ASN A 159 -5.52 1.30 -17.55
N LEU A 160 -5.70 0.41 -16.57
CA LEU A 160 -6.72 -0.62 -16.61
C LEU A 160 -8.14 -0.05 -16.70
N THR A 161 -8.44 1.05 -16.00
CA THR A 161 -9.78 1.65 -16.01
C THR A 161 -10.12 2.24 -17.37
N GLU A 162 -9.18 2.97 -18.00
CA GLU A 162 -9.31 3.49 -19.36
C GLU A 162 -9.46 2.36 -20.38
N LYS A 163 -8.68 1.30 -20.20
CA LYS A 163 -8.71 0.15 -21.10
C LYS A 163 -10.05 -0.58 -21.05
N ILE A 164 -10.56 -0.90 -19.85
CA ILE A 164 -11.80 -1.66 -19.71
C ILE A 164 -13.03 -0.83 -20.10
N HIS A 165 -12.98 0.50 -19.91
CA HIS A 165 -14.05 1.39 -20.34
C HIS A 165 -14.35 1.24 -21.85
N LYS A 166 -13.32 1.10 -22.69
CA LYS A 166 -13.46 0.87 -24.13
C LYS A 166 -14.22 -0.40 -24.49
N TYR A 167 -14.32 -1.34 -23.55
CA TYR A 167 -15.08 -2.60 -23.70
C TYR A 167 -16.44 -2.56 -22.99
N GLY A 168 -16.88 -1.37 -22.55
CA GLY A 168 -18.18 -1.17 -21.90
C GLY A 168 -18.22 -1.58 -20.42
N TYR A 169 -17.08 -1.79 -19.77
CA TYR A 169 -17.03 -2.00 -18.33
C TYR A 169 -17.01 -0.65 -17.59
N VAL A 170 -17.61 -0.64 -16.42
CA VAL A 170 -17.52 0.48 -15.48
C VAL A 170 -16.50 0.14 -14.39
N SER A 171 -15.81 1.16 -13.90
CA SER A 171 -14.82 1.03 -12.83
C SER A 171 -15.21 1.87 -11.62
N SER A 172 -14.77 1.43 -10.45
CA SER A 172 -14.92 2.14 -9.18
C SER A 172 -13.62 2.08 -8.41
N LEU A 173 -13.22 3.20 -7.80
CA LEU A 173 -12.06 3.31 -6.93
C LEU A 173 -12.52 3.53 -5.50
N ILE A 174 -12.08 2.66 -4.60
CA ILE A 174 -12.39 2.75 -3.18
C ILE A 174 -11.09 2.66 -2.40
N SER A 175 -10.84 3.62 -1.50
CA SER A 175 -9.63 3.64 -0.69
C SER A 175 -9.95 3.93 0.79
N THR A 176 -9.21 3.32 1.67
CA THR A 176 -9.21 3.65 3.11
C THR A 176 -8.28 4.82 3.45
N SER A 177 -7.48 5.27 2.48
CA SER A 177 -6.64 6.47 2.55
C SER A 177 -7.30 7.65 1.85
N GLU A 178 -6.55 8.74 1.65
CA GLU A 178 -6.92 9.80 0.71
C GLU A 178 -7.07 9.20 -0.69
N ILE A 179 -8.11 9.57 -1.40
CA ILE A 179 -8.36 9.00 -2.75
C ILE A 179 -7.33 9.48 -3.78
N THR A 180 -6.67 10.61 -3.52
CA THR A 180 -5.52 11.09 -4.29
C THR A 180 -4.20 10.41 -3.94
N HIS A 181 -4.20 9.48 -2.97
CA HIS A 181 -3.03 8.65 -2.67
C HIS A 181 -2.62 7.84 -3.91
N ALA A 182 -1.32 7.60 -4.04
CA ALA A 182 -0.73 7.01 -5.23
C ALA A 182 -1.40 5.70 -5.71
N THR A 183 -1.84 4.85 -4.79
CA THR A 183 -2.40 3.53 -5.15
C THR A 183 -3.71 3.65 -5.93
N PRO A 184 -4.75 4.35 -5.47
CA PRO A 184 -5.93 4.58 -6.30
C PRO A 184 -5.66 5.55 -7.46
N ALA A 185 -4.81 6.57 -7.27
CA ALA A 185 -4.52 7.58 -8.29
C ALA A 185 -3.89 6.98 -9.56
N ALA A 186 -3.06 5.94 -9.45
CA ALA A 186 -2.46 5.27 -10.61
C ALA A 186 -3.47 4.59 -11.55
N PHE A 187 -4.72 4.45 -11.11
CA PHE A 187 -5.82 3.91 -11.94
C PHE A 187 -6.67 4.99 -12.60
N ALA A 188 -6.41 6.28 -12.33
CA ALA A 188 -7.23 7.38 -12.85
C ALA A 188 -6.43 8.66 -13.15
N SER A 189 -5.10 8.60 -13.11
CA SER A 189 -4.27 9.78 -13.38
C SER A 189 -2.89 9.44 -13.93
N HIS A 190 -2.27 10.43 -14.59
CA HIS A 190 -0.96 10.37 -15.21
C HIS A 190 -0.16 11.60 -14.77
N VAL A 191 0.71 11.44 -13.76
CA VAL A 191 1.56 12.50 -13.23
C VAL A 191 2.97 11.99 -12.95
N ASP A 192 3.96 12.83 -13.16
CA ASP A 192 5.37 12.51 -12.91
C ASP A 192 5.72 12.42 -11.43
N LEU A 193 4.86 13.00 -10.55
CA LEU A 193 5.10 13.01 -9.12
C LEU A 193 3.78 12.89 -8.33
N ARG A 194 3.69 11.86 -7.50
CA ARG A 194 2.53 11.53 -6.64
C ARG A 194 2.06 12.64 -5.69
N TRP A 195 2.87 13.66 -5.48
CA TRP A 195 2.54 14.81 -4.62
C TRP A 195 1.79 15.92 -5.35
N LYS A 196 1.62 15.82 -6.66
CA LYS A 196 0.82 16.73 -7.47
C LYS A 196 -0.68 16.46 -7.29
N THR A 197 -1.14 16.64 -6.06
CA THR A 197 -2.51 16.26 -5.64
C THR A 197 -3.59 17.02 -6.40
N ASP A 198 -3.33 18.27 -6.82
CA ASP A 198 -4.26 19.09 -7.58
C ASP A 198 -4.44 18.60 -9.01
N GLU A 199 -3.34 18.17 -9.66
CA GLU A 199 -3.42 17.52 -10.97
C GLU A 199 -4.10 16.15 -10.85
N ILE A 200 -3.77 15.35 -9.82
CA ILE A 200 -4.36 14.05 -9.59
C ILE A 200 -5.87 14.15 -9.38
N SER A 201 -6.32 15.01 -8.45
CA SER A 201 -7.75 15.15 -8.16
C SER A 201 -8.55 15.62 -9.38
N LYS A 202 -7.99 16.54 -10.17
CA LYS A 202 -8.60 16.99 -11.41
C LYS A 202 -8.72 15.86 -12.43
N GLN A 203 -7.62 15.14 -12.70
CA GLN A 203 -7.64 14.02 -13.65
C GLN A 203 -8.59 12.90 -13.20
N MET A 204 -8.68 12.62 -11.88
CA MET A 204 -9.64 11.65 -11.35
C MET A 204 -11.09 12.06 -11.63
N MET A 205 -11.41 13.35 -11.52
CA MET A 205 -12.75 13.86 -11.83
C MET A 205 -13.06 13.85 -13.33
N ASP A 206 -12.05 14.03 -14.17
CA ASP A 206 -12.18 13.99 -15.63
C ASP A 206 -12.11 12.53 -16.18
N SER A 207 -11.83 11.53 -15.33
CA SER A 207 -11.67 10.14 -15.75
C SER A 207 -12.99 9.42 -16.00
N ASP A 208 -12.91 8.26 -16.67
CA ASP A 208 -14.04 7.34 -16.90
C ASP A 208 -14.43 6.52 -15.65
N VAL A 209 -13.87 6.82 -14.48
CA VAL A 209 -14.21 6.13 -13.25
C VAL A 209 -15.57 6.58 -12.74
N MET A 210 -16.51 5.62 -12.68
CA MET A 210 -17.90 5.90 -12.34
C MET A 210 -18.12 6.24 -10.86
N THR A 211 -17.34 5.63 -9.97
CA THR A 211 -17.49 5.81 -8.52
C THR A 211 -16.14 6.00 -7.86
N ILE A 212 -16.00 7.05 -7.08
CA ILE A 212 -14.80 7.39 -6.33
C ILE A 212 -15.18 7.56 -4.86
N LEU A 213 -14.65 6.67 -3.98
CA LEU A 213 -14.91 6.70 -2.53
C LEU A 213 -13.59 6.66 -1.76
N GLY A 214 -13.38 7.65 -0.89
CA GLY A 214 -12.17 7.71 -0.05
C GLY A 214 -12.09 8.97 0.79
N GLY A 215 -11.00 9.11 1.52
CA GLY A 215 -10.65 10.34 2.24
C GLY A 215 -10.11 11.41 1.30
N GLY A 216 -9.71 12.57 1.87
CA GLY A 216 -8.99 13.60 1.12
C GLY A 216 -9.87 14.67 0.47
N ARG A 217 -11.08 14.91 1.00
CA ARG A 217 -11.98 15.98 0.52
C ARG A 217 -11.28 17.31 0.25
N HIS A 218 -10.29 17.66 1.09
CA HIS A 218 -9.57 18.93 0.99
C HIS A 218 -8.74 19.08 -0.28
N PHE A 219 -8.41 18.00 -1.01
CA PHE A 219 -7.72 18.08 -2.31
C PHE A 219 -8.66 18.41 -3.48
N PHE A 220 -9.95 18.50 -3.22
CA PHE A 220 -10.97 18.84 -4.23
C PHE A 220 -11.56 20.24 -4.01
N LEU A 221 -11.14 20.96 -2.99
CA LEU A 221 -11.63 22.28 -2.61
C LEU A 221 -10.50 23.29 -2.57
N PRO A 222 -10.77 24.57 -2.94
CA PRO A 222 -9.82 25.65 -2.79
C PRO A 222 -9.59 26.03 -1.33
N GLU A 223 -8.51 26.76 -1.03
CA GLU A 223 -8.11 27.11 0.33
C GLU A 223 -9.17 27.94 1.07
N ASP A 224 -9.84 28.86 0.42
CA ASP A 224 -10.89 29.70 1.01
C ASP A 224 -12.14 28.91 1.43
N MET A 225 -12.32 27.71 0.88
CA MET A 225 -13.36 26.74 1.27
C MET A 225 -12.86 25.64 2.21
N GLY A 226 -11.69 25.82 2.83
CA GLY A 226 -11.07 24.86 3.74
C GLY A 226 -10.40 23.68 3.05
N GLY A 227 -10.08 23.84 1.79
CA GLY A 227 -9.32 22.89 0.97
C GLY A 227 -7.80 23.12 1.02
N LYS A 228 -7.11 22.51 0.08
CA LYS A 228 -5.66 22.60 -0.11
C LYS A 228 -5.27 22.89 -1.56
N ARG A 229 -6.23 23.16 -2.44
CA ARG A 229 -5.95 23.50 -3.82
C ARG A 229 -5.46 24.94 -3.90
N ASP A 230 -4.36 25.16 -4.61
CA ASP A 230 -3.74 26.46 -4.84
C ASP A 230 -4.15 27.09 -6.19
N ASP A 231 -4.97 26.37 -6.98
CA ASP A 231 -5.45 26.79 -8.31
C ASP A 231 -6.87 27.40 -8.29
N ASP A 232 -7.43 27.66 -7.11
CA ASP A 232 -8.77 28.22 -6.86
C ASP A 232 -9.94 27.41 -7.47
N PHE A 233 -9.72 26.18 -7.96
CA PHE A 233 -10.78 25.34 -8.51
C PHE A 233 -11.57 24.64 -7.41
N ASN A 234 -12.90 24.77 -7.46
CA ASN A 234 -13.83 23.96 -6.70
C ASN A 234 -14.29 22.76 -7.54
N LEU A 235 -13.63 21.62 -7.39
CA LEU A 235 -13.99 20.42 -8.15
C LEU A 235 -15.36 19.84 -7.74
N TYR A 236 -15.89 20.18 -6.56
CA TYR A 236 -17.22 19.73 -6.14
C TYR A 236 -18.34 20.38 -6.94
N GLU A 237 -18.21 21.66 -7.30
CA GLU A 237 -19.19 22.33 -8.17
C GLU A 237 -19.24 21.68 -9.56
N GLN A 238 -18.09 21.26 -10.07
CA GLN A 238 -18.02 20.53 -11.33
C GLN A 238 -18.76 19.17 -11.22
N VAL A 239 -18.57 18.45 -10.08
CA VAL A 239 -19.19 17.14 -9.83
C VAL A 239 -20.70 17.24 -9.69
N GLU A 240 -21.21 18.20 -8.93
CA GLU A 240 -22.65 18.34 -8.67
C GLU A 240 -23.49 18.51 -9.95
N SER A 241 -22.88 18.98 -11.02
CA SER A 241 -23.56 19.12 -12.33
C SER A 241 -23.69 17.80 -13.10
N THR A 242 -22.86 16.80 -12.81
CA THR A 242 -22.73 15.56 -13.60
C THR A 242 -22.84 14.28 -12.81
N GLN A 243 -22.59 14.34 -11.49
CA GLN A 243 -22.52 13.17 -10.61
C GLN A 243 -23.23 13.43 -9.27
N THR A 244 -23.41 12.38 -8.47
CA THR A 244 -23.99 12.50 -7.13
C THR A 244 -22.88 12.62 -6.10
N LEU A 245 -22.84 13.73 -5.37
CA LEU A 245 -21.92 13.92 -4.26
C LEU A 245 -22.50 13.32 -2.98
N LEU A 246 -21.81 12.32 -2.43
CA LEU A 246 -22.16 11.70 -1.16
C LEU A 246 -21.22 12.17 -0.05
N THR A 247 -21.74 12.72 1.02
CA THR A 247 -20.96 13.18 2.19
C THR A 247 -21.18 12.31 3.43
N HIS A 248 -22.22 11.49 3.42
CA HIS A 248 -22.58 10.58 4.50
C HIS A 248 -23.05 9.24 3.97
N LYS A 249 -22.75 8.16 4.70
CA LYS A 249 -23.16 6.79 4.34
C LYS A 249 -24.68 6.61 4.19
N ASP A 250 -25.47 7.38 4.92
CA ASP A 250 -26.93 7.29 4.90
C ASP A 250 -27.55 7.84 3.59
N GLN A 251 -26.72 8.44 2.73
CA GLN A 251 -27.10 8.87 1.38
C GLN A 251 -26.95 7.75 0.35
N LEU A 252 -26.31 6.63 0.73
CA LEU A 252 -26.32 5.40 -0.06
C LEU A 252 -27.69 4.76 0.15
N SER A 253 -28.61 4.92 -0.81
CA SER A 253 -29.86 4.16 -0.83
C SER A 253 -29.60 2.73 -1.29
N ASP A 254 -30.36 1.79 -0.75
CA ASP A 254 -30.36 0.37 -1.15
C ASP A 254 -30.75 0.19 -2.63
#